data_b9b1651b198e6d3b87570f9212b0aaf6
#
_entry.id   b9b1651b198e6d3b87570f9212b0aaf6
#
_cell.length_a   1.000
_cell.length_b   1.000
_cell.length_c   1.000
_cell.angle_alpha   90.00
_cell.angle_beta   90.00
_cell.angle_gamma   90.00
#
_symmetry.space_group_name_H-M   'P 1'
#
loop_
_entity.id
_entity.type
_entity.pdbx_description
1 polymer ?
#
loop_
_entity_poly.entity_id
_entity_poly.type
_entity_poly.pdbx_seq_one_letter_code
_entity_poly.pdbx_strand_id
1 'polypeptide(L)'
;MKKLGLIILLGLSQALPSVAQQQQVTLDLQQTIKMANDSSLEAFRTKNMYLSGYWEYRTYKANRLPSLTLNMTPAQYNRDITKRYDSEQDLDIYRSQQSFYAYGNLAVRQNFDLTGGTFYLDTELGYMRSFGSNPYTQYTSVPVRLGYSQSLVGYNPFRWERKIEPLKYEKVKKEYIYNAEQVSEQATTYFFALAMAQAEYDLAKENVVSSDTLYRIGMQRLKIASISRADLLTLKLDVMNARNTLQNAESSLKRAM
;
A
#
# COMPACT_ATOMS: atom_id res chain seq x y z
N MET A 1 33.74 15.30 -44.65
CA MET A 1 32.84 16.44 -44.62
C MET A 1 31.47 15.98 -45.11
N LYS A 2 30.54 15.64 -44.26
CA LYS A 2 29.12 15.33 -44.59
C LYS A 2 28.28 16.15 -43.64
N LYS A 3 27.51 17.12 -44.19
CA LYS A 3 26.63 18.04 -43.49
C LYS A 3 25.39 17.26 -43.08
N LEU A 4 25.12 17.16 -41.77
CA LEU A 4 23.85 16.68 -41.23
C LEU A 4 22.87 17.86 -41.18
N GLY A 5 21.86 17.85 -42.05
CA GLY A 5 20.75 18.80 -42.02
C GLY A 5 19.77 18.45 -40.93
N LEU A 6 19.61 19.35 -39.98
CA LEU A 6 18.62 19.28 -38.91
C LEU A 6 17.26 19.74 -39.47
N ILE A 7 16.35 18.82 -39.74
CA ILE A 7 14.97 19.12 -40.13
C ILE A 7 14.17 19.31 -38.84
N ILE A 8 13.85 20.57 -38.52
CA ILE A 8 12.91 20.92 -37.47
C ILE A 8 11.50 20.78 -38.07
N LEU A 9 10.84 19.70 -37.73
CA LEU A 9 9.40 19.50 -38.04
C LEU A 9 8.58 20.24 -36.97
N LEU A 10 8.12 21.44 -37.28
CA LEU A 10 7.12 22.16 -36.50
C LEU A 10 5.78 21.44 -36.67
N GLY A 11 5.45 20.53 -35.76
CA GLY A 11 4.13 19.94 -35.63
C GLY A 11 3.15 20.95 -35.06
N LEU A 12 2.31 21.55 -35.92
CA LEU A 12 1.13 22.31 -35.51
C LEU A 12 0.18 21.32 -34.82
N SER A 13 0.22 21.24 -33.47
CA SER A 13 -0.79 20.54 -32.70
C SER A 13 -2.08 21.36 -32.74
N GLN A 14 -3.01 20.99 -33.59
CA GLN A 14 -4.38 21.45 -33.51
C GLN A 14 -4.99 20.94 -32.21
N ALA A 15 -5.10 21.82 -31.22
CA ALA A 15 -5.89 21.58 -30.02
C ALA A 15 -7.36 21.51 -30.45
N LEU A 16 -7.85 20.32 -30.72
CA LEU A 16 -9.28 20.06 -30.81
C LEU A 16 -9.88 20.33 -29.41
N PRO A 17 -10.90 21.20 -29.28
CA PRO A 17 -11.63 21.31 -28.03
C PRO A 17 -12.27 19.97 -27.75
N SER A 18 -11.77 19.24 -26.77
CA SER A 18 -12.47 18.08 -26.24
C SER A 18 -13.74 18.59 -25.57
N VAL A 19 -14.84 18.58 -26.29
CA VAL A 19 -16.17 18.70 -25.72
C VAL A 19 -16.32 17.48 -24.81
N ALA A 20 -16.13 17.68 -23.53
CA ALA A 20 -16.44 16.69 -22.52
C ALA A 20 -17.94 16.43 -22.61
N GLN A 21 -18.31 15.43 -23.36
CA GLN A 21 -19.66 14.92 -23.43
C GLN A 21 -19.97 14.40 -22.03
N GLN A 22 -20.79 15.11 -21.29
CA GLN A 22 -21.36 14.63 -20.02
C GLN A 22 -22.21 13.40 -20.36
N GLN A 23 -21.58 12.25 -20.32
CA GLN A 23 -22.25 10.98 -20.50
C GLN A 23 -23.08 10.76 -19.24
N GLN A 24 -24.39 10.92 -19.33
CA GLN A 24 -25.31 10.52 -18.27
C GLN A 24 -25.20 9.02 -18.09
N VAL A 25 -24.53 8.62 -17.02
CA VAL A 25 -24.41 7.21 -16.62
C VAL A 25 -25.58 6.91 -15.70
N THR A 26 -26.52 6.10 -16.18
CA THR A 26 -27.55 5.54 -15.30
C THR A 26 -26.98 4.37 -14.55
N LEU A 27 -26.84 4.47 -13.24
CA LEU A 27 -26.32 3.44 -12.36
C LEU A 27 -27.49 2.72 -11.67
N ASP A 28 -27.47 1.39 -11.75
CA ASP A 28 -28.27 0.54 -10.88
C ASP A 28 -27.50 0.19 -9.59
N LEU A 29 -28.21 -0.12 -8.51
CA LEU A 29 -27.62 -0.45 -7.22
C LEU A 29 -26.61 -1.60 -7.34
N GLN A 30 -26.97 -2.67 -8.07
CA GLN A 30 -26.08 -3.83 -8.26
C GLN A 30 -24.83 -3.48 -9.06
N GLN A 31 -24.96 -2.64 -10.07
CA GLN A 31 -23.83 -2.14 -10.85
C GLN A 31 -22.91 -1.27 -10.00
N THR A 32 -23.47 -0.40 -9.15
CA THR A 32 -22.70 0.45 -8.23
C THR A 32 -21.89 -0.38 -7.24
N ILE A 33 -22.50 -1.40 -6.62
CA ILE A 33 -21.82 -2.32 -5.71
C ILE A 33 -20.70 -3.07 -6.43
N LYS A 34 -20.98 -3.56 -7.64
CA LYS A 34 -19.98 -4.26 -8.45
C LYS A 34 -18.80 -3.35 -8.80
N MET A 35 -19.08 -2.13 -9.28
CA MET A 35 -18.01 -1.15 -9.57
C MET A 35 -17.19 -0.79 -8.35
N ALA A 36 -17.83 -0.64 -7.18
CA ALA A 36 -17.14 -0.37 -5.93
C ALA A 36 -16.20 -1.52 -5.55
N ASN A 37 -16.65 -2.76 -5.66
CA ASN A 37 -15.84 -3.94 -5.34
C ASN A 37 -14.71 -4.20 -6.36
N ASP A 38 -14.91 -3.84 -7.64
CA ASP A 38 -13.92 -4.08 -8.69
C ASP A 38 -12.88 -2.96 -8.79
N SER A 39 -13.26 -1.70 -8.52
CA SER A 39 -12.45 -0.52 -8.91
C SER A 39 -12.20 0.48 -7.79
N SER A 40 -12.80 0.33 -6.60
CA SER A 40 -12.59 1.29 -5.52
C SER A 40 -11.20 1.14 -4.89
N LEU A 41 -10.70 2.25 -4.34
CA LEU A 41 -9.44 2.25 -3.59
C LEU A 41 -9.51 1.32 -2.37
N GLU A 42 -10.67 1.24 -1.72
CA GLU A 42 -10.88 0.41 -0.55
C GLU A 42 -10.91 -1.09 -0.90
N ALA A 43 -11.48 -1.46 -2.05
CA ALA A 43 -11.42 -2.83 -2.57
C ALA A 43 -9.97 -3.22 -2.91
N PHE A 44 -9.21 -2.31 -3.54
CA PHE A 44 -7.80 -2.53 -3.83
C PHE A 44 -6.97 -2.71 -2.54
N ARG A 45 -7.20 -1.87 -1.53
CA ARG A 45 -6.57 -1.98 -0.23
C ARG A 45 -6.88 -3.30 0.45
N THR A 46 -8.15 -3.70 0.49
CA THR A 46 -8.63 -4.95 1.07
C THR A 46 -7.97 -6.17 0.43
N LYS A 47 -7.87 -6.18 -0.89
CA LYS A 47 -7.18 -7.23 -1.65
C LYS A 47 -5.69 -7.30 -1.31
N ASN A 48 -5.00 -6.16 -1.22
CA ASN A 48 -3.58 -6.13 -0.89
C ASN A 48 -3.31 -6.56 0.55
N MET A 49 -4.17 -6.21 1.50
CA MET A 49 -4.08 -6.69 2.89
C MET A 49 -4.21 -8.20 2.96
N TYR A 50 -5.17 -8.79 2.23
CA TYR A 50 -5.30 -10.23 2.12
C TYR A 50 -4.06 -10.88 1.51
N LEU A 51 -3.51 -10.33 0.42
CA LEU A 51 -2.30 -10.84 -0.23
C LEU A 51 -1.09 -10.79 0.71
N SER A 52 -0.94 -9.71 1.50
CA SER A 52 0.11 -9.61 2.53
C SER A 52 0.02 -10.74 3.52
N GLY A 53 -1.14 -10.96 4.14
CA GLY A 53 -1.33 -12.07 5.10
C GLY A 53 -1.18 -13.46 4.48
N TYR A 54 -1.57 -13.62 3.21
CA TYR A 54 -1.33 -14.86 2.48
C TYR A 54 0.17 -15.15 2.31
N TRP A 55 0.96 -14.13 1.93
CA TRP A 55 2.40 -14.29 1.75
C TRP A 55 3.14 -14.44 3.08
N GLU A 56 2.68 -13.79 4.16
CA GLU A 56 3.19 -14.02 5.52
C GLU A 56 3.02 -15.48 5.92
N TYR A 57 1.83 -16.05 5.72
CA TYR A 57 1.58 -17.46 6.00
C TYR A 57 2.42 -18.40 5.12
N ARG A 58 2.62 -18.06 3.85
CA ARG A 58 3.52 -18.81 2.97
C ARG A 58 4.97 -18.76 3.41
N THR A 59 5.43 -17.58 3.85
CA THR A 59 6.78 -17.39 4.41
C THR A 59 6.96 -18.23 5.67
N TYR A 60 5.96 -18.22 6.57
CA TYR A 60 5.98 -19.13 7.73
C TYR A 60 6.13 -20.59 7.31
N LYS A 61 5.36 -21.05 6.34
CA LYS A 61 5.49 -22.43 5.84
C LYS A 61 6.86 -22.73 5.24
N ALA A 62 7.41 -21.80 4.49
CA ALA A 62 8.74 -21.95 3.88
C ALA A 62 9.84 -22.00 4.94
N ASN A 63 9.76 -21.19 6.00
CA ASN A 63 10.73 -21.15 7.10
C ASN A 63 10.76 -22.43 7.94
N ARG A 64 9.80 -23.30 7.76
CA ARG A 64 9.77 -24.65 8.39
C ARG A 64 10.49 -25.71 7.59
N LEU A 65 10.87 -25.43 6.36
CA LEU A 65 11.68 -26.32 5.54
C LEU A 65 13.17 -26.10 5.83
N PRO A 66 14.02 -27.07 5.53
CA PRO A 66 15.48 -26.86 5.61
C PRO A 66 15.89 -25.65 4.77
N SER A 67 16.64 -24.74 5.37
CA SER A 67 17.21 -23.59 4.66
C SER A 67 18.65 -23.91 4.27
N LEU A 68 18.97 -23.70 2.99
CA LEU A 68 20.34 -23.76 2.48
C LEU A 68 20.84 -22.33 2.28
N THR A 69 21.91 -21.96 2.97
CA THR A 69 22.54 -20.64 2.88
C THR A 69 23.98 -20.74 2.48
N LEU A 70 24.38 -19.93 1.51
CA LEU A 70 25.78 -19.74 1.12
C LEU A 70 26.21 -18.33 1.54
N ASN A 71 27.16 -18.26 2.45
CA ASN A 71 27.79 -17.00 2.87
C ASN A 71 29.19 -16.93 2.27
N MET A 72 29.48 -15.89 1.55
CA MET A 72 30.78 -15.71 0.90
C MET A 72 31.33 -14.31 1.17
N THR A 73 32.59 -14.25 1.54
CA THR A 73 33.40 -13.04 1.59
C THR A 73 34.54 -13.22 0.59
N PRO A 74 34.36 -12.87 -0.68
CA PRO A 74 35.34 -13.19 -1.73
C PRO A 74 36.65 -12.43 -1.59
N ALA A 75 36.64 -11.27 -0.96
CA ALA A 75 37.83 -10.46 -0.76
C ALA A 75 37.68 -9.55 0.45
N GLN A 76 38.58 -9.71 1.40
CA GLN A 76 38.72 -8.82 2.55
C GLN A 76 40.19 -8.51 2.76
N TYR A 77 40.58 -7.26 2.71
CA TYR A 77 41.95 -6.83 2.96
C TYR A 77 41.99 -6.08 4.30
N ASN A 78 42.82 -6.56 5.22
CA ASN A 78 43.00 -5.94 6.53
C ASN A 78 44.45 -5.44 6.63
N ARG A 79 44.58 -4.24 7.20
CA ARG A 79 45.89 -3.67 7.55
C ARG A 79 45.81 -3.16 8.99
N ASP A 80 46.54 -3.88 9.87
CA ASP A 80 46.61 -3.56 11.30
C ASP A 80 48.02 -3.13 11.65
N ILE A 81 48.13 -2.18 12.55
CA ILE A 81 49.40 -1.76 13.17
C ILE A 81 49.35 -2.19 14.64
N THR A 82 50.07 -3.27 14.94
CA THR A 82 50.07 -3.84 16.29
C THR A 82 51.39 -3.57 16.99
N LYS A 83 51.33 -3.17 18.25
CA LYS A 83 52.46 -3.05 19.12
C LYS A 83 52.93 -4.47 19.50
N ARG A 84 54.17 -4.79 19.25
CA ARG A 84 54.80 -6.07 19.65
C ARG A 84 56.10 -5.82 20.35
N TYR A 85 56.33 -6.54 21.42
CA TYR A 85 57.58 -6.54 22.11
C TYR A 85 58.65 -7.31 21.31
N ASP A 86 59.78 -6.66 21.08
CA ASP A 86 60.94 -7.26 20.40
C ASP A 86 61.97 -7.62 21.49
N SER A 87 62.19 -8.93 21.69
CA SER A 87 63.11 -9.45 22.70
C SER A 87 64.57 -9.20 22.41
N GLU A 88 64.97 -8.90 21.15
CA GLU A 88 66.36 -8.60 20.80
C GLU A 88 66.73 -7.15 21.14
N GLN A 89 65.76 -6.24 21.10
CA GLN A 89 66.02 -4.82 21.33
C GLN A 89 65.43 -4.32 22.68
N ASP A 90 64.76 -5.20 23.43
CA ASP A 90 64.06 -4.90 24.67
C ASP A 90 63.10 -3.68 24.56
N LEU A 91 62.45 -3.56 23.43
CA LEU A 91 61.61 -2.46 23.08
C LEU A 91 60.27 -2.90 22.45
N ASP A 92 59.25 -2.12 22.70
CA ASP A 92 57.98 -2.28 21.98
C ASP A 92 58.01 -1.61 20.61
N ILE A 93 57.91 -2.40 19.58
CA ILE A 93 57.92 -1.90 18.18
C ILE A 93 56.54 -2.05 17.52
N TYR A 94 56.16 -1.06 16.72
CA TYR A 94 54.92 -1.11 15.95
C TYR A 94 55.20 -1.83 14.62
N ARG A 95 54.51 -2.96 14.40
CA ARG A 95 54.64 -3.74 13.16
C ARG A 95 53.33 -3.64 12.40
N SER A 96 53.40 -3.29 11.10
CA SER A 96 52.31 -3.36 10.18
C SER A 96 52.07 -4.79 9.73
N GLN A 97 50.89 -5.31 10.03
CA GLN A 97 50.43 -6.62 9.56
C GLN A 97 49.37 -6.41 8.49
N GLN A 98 49.58 -6.97 7.33
CA GLN A 98 48.64 -6.90 6.21
C GLN A 98 48.21 -8.32 5.87
N SER A 99 46.89 -8.48 5.69
CA SER A 99 46.34 -9.81 5.40
C SER A 99 45.18 -9.71 4.42
N PHE A 100 45.08 -10.66 3.57
CA PHE A 100 43.97 -10.86 2.65
C PHE A 100 43.24 -12.13 3.06
N TYR A 101 41.89 -12.03 3.19
CA TYR A 101 41.04 -13.15 3.50
C TYR A 101 40.01 -13.35 2.39
N ALA A 102 39.76 -14.60 2.08
CA ALA A 102 38.60 -15.03 1.30
C ALA A 102 37.94 -16.19 2.06
N TYR A 103 36.65 -16.17 2.16
CA TYR A 103 35.93 -17.11 3.01
C TYR A 103 34.61 -17.52 2.37
N GLY A 104 34.26 -18.80 2.46
CA GLY A 104 32.99 -19.36 2.01
C GLY A 104 32.45 -20.35 3.03
N ASN A 105 31.18 -20.23 3.37
CA ASN A 105 30.45 -21.16 4.24
C ASN A 105 29.13 -21.55 3.60
N LEU A 106 28.90 -22.85 3.44
CA LEU A 106 27.64 -23.42 3.00
C LEU A 106 26.97 -24.10 4.19
N ALA A 107 25.78 -23.68 4.56
CA ALA A 107 25.08 -24.17 5.74
C ALA A 107 23.65 -24.59 5.42
N VAL A 108 23.25 -25.74 5.92
CA VAL A 108 21.87 -26.21 5.99
C VAL A 108 21.38 -26.06 7.43
N ARG A 109 20.23 -25.44 7.63
CA ARG A 109 19.62 -25.29 8.95
C ARG A 109 18.18 -25.78 8.92
N GLN A 110 17.80 -26.51 9.97
CA GLN A 110 16.46 -27.04 10.14
C GLN A 110 15.96 -26.81 11.56
N ASN A 111 14.86 -26.11 11.69
CA ASN A 111 14.16 -25.90 12.95
C ASN A 111 13.35 -27.12 13.33
N PHE A 112 13.33 -27.49 14.62
CA PHE A 112 12.65 -28.67 15.10
C PHE A 112 11.53 -28.30 16.08
N ASP A 113 10.29 -28.52 15.69
CA ASP A 113 9.11 -28.07 16.44
C ASP A 113 8.95 -28.71 17.82
N LEU A 114 9.36 -29.99 17.96
CA LEU A 114 9.14 -30.74 19.19
C LEU A 114 9.98 -30.21 20.35
N THR A 115 11.24 -29.93 20.09
CA THR A 115 12.21 -29.53 21.12
C THR A 115 12.41 -28.01 21.15
N GLY A 116 12.13 -27.32 20.04
CA GLY A 116 12.40 -25.88 19.90
C GLY A 116 13.85 -25.57 19.57
N GLY A 117 14.61 -26.58 19.16
CA GLY A 117 16.01 -26.44 18.76
C GLY A 117 16.18 -26.34 17.25
N THR A 118 17.41 -26.08 16.82
CA THR A 118 17.81 -25.96 15.42
C THR A 118 18.98 -26.87 15.17
N PHE A 119 18.83 -27.80 14.20
CA PHE A 119 19.94 -28.56 13.62
C PHE A 119 20.62 -27.71 12.56
N TYR A 120 21.94 -27.82 12.50
CA TYR A 120 22.72 -27.23 11.43
C TYR A 120 23.80 -28.20 10.96
N LEU A 121 24.00 -28.18 9.66
CA LEU A 121 25.08 -28.87 8.96
C LEU A 121 25.77 -27.85 8.11
N ASP A 122 27.07 -27.62 8.31
CA ASP A 122 27.80 -26.67 7.53
C ASP A 122 29.18 -27.16 7.11
N THR A 123 29.66 -26.59 6.03
CA THR A 123 31.01 -26.74 5.51
C THR A 123 31.62 -25.37 5.28
N GLU A 124 32.94 -25.28 5.52
CA GLU A 124 33.64 -24.00 5.49
C GLU A 124 34.95 -24.11 4.74
N LEU A 125 35.26 -23.15 3.91
CA LEU A 125 36.54 -22.99 3.23
C LEU A 125 37.02 -21.55 3.41
N GLY A 126 38.24 -21.42 3.96
CA GLY A 126 38.92 -20.14 4.15
C GLY A 126 40.26 -20.13 3.44
N TYR A 127 40.60 -18.98 2.89
CA TYR A 127 41.89 -18.66 2.35
C TYR A 127 42.40 -17.39 3.02
N MET A 128 43.63 -17.45 3.53
CA MET A 128 44.30 -16.30 4.13
C MET A 128 45.70 -16.15 3.51
N ARG A 129 46.04 -14.94 3.11
CA ARG A 129 47.41 -14.57 2.72
C ARG A 129 47.86 -13.41 3.59
N SER A 130 48.96 -13.63 4.32
CA SER A 130 49.62 -12.59 5.10
C SER A 130 50.73 -11.98 4.27
N PHE A 131 50.88 -10.66 4.34
CA PHE A 131 51.93 -9.88 3.71
C PHE A 131 52.81 -9.28 4.80
N GLY A 132 54.05 -9.09 4.57
CA GLY A 132 54.97 -8.49 5.54
C GLY A 132 56.34 -9.17 5.48
N SER A 133 57.10 -9.12 6.60
CA SER A 133 58.48 -9.67 6.67
C SER A 133 58.54 -11.19 6.47
N ASN A 134 57.46 -11.91 6.85
CA ASN A 134 57.32 -13.36 6.64
C ASN A 134 55.95 -13.61 5.97
N PRO A 135 55.86 -13.52 4.62
CA PRO A 135 54.62 -13.79 3.91
C PRO A 135 54.29 -15.29 3.97
N TYR A 136 53.04 -15.63 4.27
CA TYR A 136 52.54 -16.99 4.24
C TYR A 136 51.12 -17.07 3.72
N THR A 137 50.76 -18.23 3.21
CA THR A 137 49.44 -18.55 2.75
C THR A 137 48.89 -19.71 3.55
N GLN A 138 47.67 -19.60 4.01
CA GLN A 138 47.00 -20.61 4.81
C GLN A 138 45.64 -20.92 4.21
N TYR A 139 45.31 -22.18 4.13
CA TYR A 139 43.97 -22.68 3.79
C TYR A 139 43.35 -23.28 5.06
N THR A 140 42.11 -22.91 5.33
CA THR A 140 41.34 -23.47 6.42
C THR A 140 40.13 -24.17 5.82
N SER A 141 39.93 -25.43 6.17
CA SER A 141 38.77 -26.21 5.69
C SER A 141 38.15 -26.93 6.86
N VAL A 142 36.83 -26.78 7.00
CA VAL A 142 36.01 -27.61 7.86
C VAL A 142 35.08 -28.40 6.92
N PRO A 143 35.43 -29.64 6.54
CA PRO A 143 34.66 -30.36 5.54
C PRO A 143 33.20 -30.59 5.92
N VAL A 144 32.95 -30.96 7.17
CA VAL A 144 31.59 -31.16 7.70
C VAL A 144 31.58 -30.81 9.20
N ARG A 145 30.62 -29.99 9.57
CA ARG A 145 30.32 -29.70 10.97
C ARG A 145 28.81 -29.89 11.18
N LEU A 146 28.45 -30.81 12.07
CA LEU A 146 27.07 -31.05 12.49
C LEU A 146 26.90 -30.53 13.90
N GLY A 147 25.84 -29.78 14.12
CA GLY A 147 25.52 -29.27 15.44
C GLY A 147 24.03 -29.16 15.68
N TYR A 148 23.69 -29.09 16.96
CA TYR A 148 22.35 -28.87 17.44
C TYR A 148 22.36 -27.79 18.50
N SER A 149 21.54 -26.79 18.32
CA SER A 149 21.38 -25.69 19.27
C SER A 149 19.98 -25.71 19.85
N GLN A 150 19.87 -25.73 21.16
CA GLN A 150 18.59 -25.71 21.88
C GLN A 150 18.65 -24.81 23.10
N SER A 151 17.60 -24.00 23.27
CA SER A 151 17.34 -23.31 24.53
C SER A 151 16.83 -24.31 25.57
N LEU A 152 17.52 -24.43 26.68
CA LEU A 152 17.10 -25.35 27.76
C LEU A 152 16.04 -24.73 28.67
N VAL A 153 16.00 -23.41 28.76
CA VAL A 153 15.05 -22.66 29.58
C VAL A 153 14.33 -21.65 28.67
N GLY A 154 13.02 -21.67 28.69
CA GLY A 154 12.19 -20.75 27.90
C GLY A 154 11.07 -21.46 27.15
N TYR A 155 10.29 -20.67 26.43
CA TYR A 155 9.21 -21.24 25.63
C TYR A 155 9.72 -21.73 24.26
N ASN A 156 9.06 -22.74 23.71
CA ASN A 156 9.35 -23.25 22.38
C ASN A 156 8.63 -22.38 21.30
N PRO A 157 9.35 -21.47 20.59
CA PRO A 157 8.74 -20.57 19.62
C PRO A 157 8.10 -21.34 18.45
N PHE A 158 8.75 -22.39 17.92
CA PHE A 158 8.29 -23.14 16.76
C PHE A 158 6.99 -23.88 17.01
N ARG A 159 6.80 -24.40 18.23
CA ARG A 159 5.56 -25.04 18.67
C ARG A 159 4.40 -24.06 18.73
N TRP A 160 4.63 -22.84 19.20
CA TRP A 160 3.60 -21.82 19.30
C TRP A 160 3.28 -21.21 17.95
N GLU A 161 4.26 -20.91 17.11
CA GLU A 161 4.06 -20.47 15.74
C GLU A 161 3.21 -21.47 14.96
N ARG A 162 3.46 -22.77 15.13
CA ARG A 162 2.63 -23.81 14.50
C ARG A 162 1.14 -23.72 14.86
N LYS A 163 0.82 -23.25 16.05
CA LYS A 163 -0.58 -23.08 16.49
C LYS A 163 -1.16 -21.73 16.09
N ILE A 164 -0.35 -20.67 16.14
CA ILE A 164 -0.79 -19.29 15.98
C ILE A 164 -0.91 -18.92 14.50
N GLU A 165 0.04 -19.29 13.67
CA GLU A 165 0.08 -18.83 12.28
C GLU A 165 -1.11 -19.31 11.41
N PRO A 166 -1.62 -20.53 11.55
CA PRO A 166 -2.86 -20.90 10.88
C PRO A 166 -4.07 -20.08 11.34
N LEU A 167 -4.15 -19.72 12.64
CA LEU A 167 -5.24 -18.90 13.16
C LEU A 167 -5.16 -17.46 12.67
N LYS A 168 -3.95 -16.91 12.58
CA LYS A 168 -3.73 -15.58 11.95
C LYS A 168 -4.19 -15.59 10.50
N TYR A 169 -3.86 -16.61 9.74
CA TYR A 169 -4.30 -16.72 8.35
C TYR A 169 -5.82 -16.88 8.21
N GLU A 170 -6.46 -17.63 9.12
CA GLU A 170 -7.92 -17.71 9.20
C GLU A 170 -8.54 -16.34 9.50
N LYS A 171 -7.95 -15.57 10.43
CA LYS A 171 -8.35 -14.21 10.72
C LYS A 171 -8.26 -13.31 9.48
N VAL A 172 -7.15 -13.35 8.75
CA VAL A 172 -6.96 -12.58 7.50
C VAL A 172 -8.05 -12.89 6.47
N LYS A 173 -8.43 -14.15 6.31
CA LYS A 173 -9.53 -14.52 5.40
C LYS A 173 -10.87 -13.90 5.81
N LYS A 174 -11.18 -13.94 7.11
CA LYS A 174 -12.42 -13.36 7.64
C LYS A 174 -12.42 -11.84 7.54
N GLU A 175 -11.29 -11.20 7.80
CA GLU A 175 -11.12 -9.75 7.63
C GLU A 175 -11.28 -9.32 6.17
N TYR A 176 -10.80 -10.12 5.22
CA TYR A 176 -11.04 -9.85 3.79
C TYR A 176 -12.53 -9.83 3.45
N ILE A 177 -13.29 -10.83 3.89
CA ILE A 177 -14.74 -10.91 3.66
C ILE A 177 -15.44 -9.71 4.34
N TYR A 178 -15.11 -9.44 5.58
CA TYR A 178 -15.70 -8.31 6.33
C TYR A 178 -15.45 -6.97 5.64
N ASN A 179 -14.22 -6.70 5.22
CA ASN A 179 -13.89 -5.46 4.52
C ASN A 179 -14.55 -5.37 3.14
N ALA A 180 -14.72 -6.48 2.42
CA ALA A 180 -15.44 -6.50 1.15
C ALA A 180 -16.93 -6.16 1.33
N GLU A 181 -17.55 -6.69 2.39
CA GLU A 181 -18.93 -6.34 2.74
C GLU A 181 -19.05 -4.87 3.18
N GLN A 182 -18.07 -4.32 3.88
CA GLN A 182 -18.05 -2.88 4.21
C GLN A 182 -17.99 -2.01 2.95
N VAL A 183 -17.22 -2.40 1.94
CA VAL A 183 -17.21 -1.68 0.64
C VAL A 183 -18.60 -1.69 0.02
N SER A 184 -19.28 -2.83 0.05
CA SER A 184 -20.66 -2.97 -0.48
C SER A 184 -21.67 -2.12 0.30
N GLU A 185 -21.56 -2.07 1.62
CA GLU A 185 -22.36 -1.23 2.50
C GLU A 185 -22.16 0.26 2.20
N GLN A 186 -20.92 0.71 2.10
CA GLN A 186 -20.60 2.10 1.77
C GLN A 186 -21.11 2.48 0.38
N ALA A 187 -20.94 1.62 -0.62
CA ALA A 187 -21.44 1.84 -1.96
C ALA A 187 -22.99 1.99 -1.97
N THR A 188 -23.67 1.15 -1.20
CA THR A 188 -25.13 1.22 -1.03
C THR A 188 -25.54 2.55 -0.38
N THR A 189 -24.85 2.96 0.66
CA THR A 189 -25.12 4.22 1.37
C THR A 189 -24.94 5.43 0.43
N TYR A 190 -23.86 5.48 -0.33
CA TYR A 190 -23.63 6.58 -1.27
C TYR A 190 -24.62 6.58 -2.42
N PHE A 191 -25.03 5.40 -2.93
CA PHE A 191 -26.04 5.28 -3.95
C PHE A 191 -27.37 5.90 -3.51
N PHE A 192 -27.85 5.56 -2.33
CA PHE A 192 -29.09 6.14 -1.80
C PHE A 192 -28.97 7.62 -1.44
N ALA A 193 -27.82 8.05 -0.92
CA ALA A 193 -27.56 9.47 -0.66
C ALA A 193 -27.61 10.30 -1.95
N LEU A 194 -27.05 9.82 -3.04
CA LEU A 194 -27.13 10.45 -4.36
C LEU A 194 -28.56 10.47 -4.88
N ALA A 195 -29.27 9.33 -4.80
CA ALA A 195 -30.67 9.24 -5.25
C ALA A 195 -31.59 10.22 -4.48
N MET A 196 -31.42 10.34 -3.16
CA MET A 196 -32.16 11.31 -2.35
C MET A 196 -31.83 12.75 -2.74
N ALA A 197 -30.55 13.09 -2.91
CA ALA A 197 -30.13 14.43 -3.30
C ALA A 197 -30.67 14.81 -4.70
N GLN A 198 -30.78 13.85 -5.60
CA GLN A 198 -31.37 14.06 -6.92
C GLN A 198 -32.87 14.30 -6.83
N ALA A 199 -33.59 13.51 -6.03
CA ALA A 199 -35.02 13.70 -5.79
C ALA A 199 -35.34 15.05 -5.14
N GLU A 200 -34.53 15.47 -4.15
CA GLU A 200 -34.65 16.80 -3.52
C GLU A 200 -34.40 17.93 -4.53
N TYR A 201 -33.42 17.79 -5.41
CA TYR A 201 -33.16 18.78 -6.45
C TYR A 201 -34.33 18.90 -7.43
N ASP A 202 -34.85 17.77 -7.90
CA ASP A 202 -36.01 17.76 -8.84
C ASP A 202 -37.26 18.38 -8.20
N LEU A 203 -37.55 18.03 -6.94
CA LEU A 203 -38.62 18.60 -6.17
C LEU A 203 -38.48 20.13 -5.96
N ALA A 204 -37.27 20.57 -5.60
CA ALA A 204 -36.97 21.98 -5.42
C ALA A 204 -37.12 22.77 -6.74
N LYS A 205 -36.75 22.17 -7.87
CA LYS A 205 -36.93 22.75 -9.20
C LYS A 205 -38.41 22.93 -9.56
N GLU A 206 -39.23 21.92 -9.30
CA GLU A 206 -40.69 22.01 -9.51
C GLU A 206 -41.33 23.06 -8.60
N ASN A 207 -40.86 23.17 -7.35
CA ASN A 207 -41.36 24.17 -6.39
C ASN A 207 -41.06 25.60 -6.86
N VAL A 208 -39.90 25.87 -7.44
CA VAL A 208 -39.58 27.19 -8.03
C VAL A 208 -40.55 27.51 -9.16
N VAL A 209 -40.83 26.57 -10.08
CA VAL A 209 -41.75 26.76 -11.20
C VAL A 209 -43.15 27.05 -10.68
N SER A 210 -43.61 26.30 -9.69
CA SER A 210 -44.93 26.50 -9.04
C SER A 210 -45.05 27.86 -8.38
N SER A 211 -44.06 28.25 -7.53
CA SER A 211 -44.04 29.53 -6.83
C SER A 211 -43.96 30.72 -7.79
N ASP A 212 -43.17 30.63 -8.86
CA ASP A 212 -43.09 31.67 -9.89
C ASP A 212 -44.44 31.83 -10.63
N THR A 213 -45.12 30.72 -10.93
CA THR A 213 -46.46 30.73 -11.53
C THR A 213 -47.48 31.41 -10.61
N LEU A 214 -47.50 31.07 -9.31
CA LEU A 214 -48.36 31.69 -8.34
C LEU A 214 -48.10 33.20 -8.18
N TYR A 215 -46.85 33.61 -8.21
CA TYR A 215 -46.48 35.03 -8.18
C TYR A 215 -46.97 35.77 -9.43
N ARG A 216 -46.84 35.17 -10.64
CA ARG A 216 -47.35 35.74 -11.89
C ARG A 216 -48.88 35.91 -11.87
N ILE A 217 -49.61 34.90 -11.37
CA ILE A 217 -51.09 34.99 -11.18
C ILE A 217 -51.39 36.07 -10.18
N GLY A 218 -50.64 36.17 -9.05
CA GLY A 218 -50.77 37.22 -8.05
C GLY A 218 -50.64 38.63 -8.63
N MET A 219 -49.60 38.84 -9.50
CA MET A 219 -49.44 40.13 -10.20
C MET A 219 -50.67 40.49 -11.07
N GLN A 220 -51.26 39.52 -11.73
CA GLN A 220 -52.45 39.76 -12.57
C GLN A 220 -53.66 40.11 -11.69
N ARG A 221 -53.86 39.39 -10.54
CA ARG A 221 -54.96 39.67 -9.59
C ARG A 221 -54.83 41.01 -8.91
N LEU A 222 -53.58 41.47 -8.63
CA LEU A 222 -53.39 42.82 -8.09
C LEU A 222 -53.85 43.91 -9.06
N LYS A 223 -53.62 43.76 -10.38
CA LYS A 223 -54.06 44.71 -11.39
C LYS A 223 -55.57 44.90 -11.42
N ILE A 224 -56.34 43.89 -11.06
CA ILE A 224 -57.81 43.96 -10.97
C ILE A 224 -58.29 44.16 -9.51
N ALA A 225 -57.37 44.57 -8.61
CA ALA A 225 -57.65 44.82 -7.19
C ALA A 225 -58.24 43.62 -6.42
N SER A 226 -57.96 42.39 -6.87
CA SER A 226 -58.47 41.14 -6.26
C SER A 226 -57.59 40.58 -5.12
N ILE A 227 -56.37 41.10 -4.94
CA ILE A 227 -55.48 40.80 -3.83
C ILE A 227 -54.78 42.05 -3.31
N SER A 228 -54.29 42.01 -2.09
CA SER A 228 -53.54 43.11 -1.47
C SER A 228 -52.07 43.14 -1.92
N ARG A 229 -51.39 44.30 -1.76
CA ARG A 229 -49.95 44.41 -1.96
C ARG A 229 -49.15 43.56 -0.97
N ALA A 230 -49.65 43.35 0.25
CA ALA A 230 -49.02 42.50 1.25
C ALA A 230 -49.02 41.05 0.79
N ASP A 231 -50.14 40.53 0.24
CA ASP A 231 -50.22 39.17 -0.30
C ASP A 231 -49.25 38.97 -1.47
N LEU A 232 -49.13 39.97 -2.37
CA LEU A 232 -48.14 39.88 -3.46
C LEU A 232 -46.71 39.85 -2.97
N LEU A 233 -46.37 40.60 -1.91
CA LEU A 233 -45.04 40.55 -1.29
C LEU A 233 -44.73 39.17 -0.66
N THR A 234 -45.73 38.55 -0.04
CA THR A 234 -45.61 37.17 0.47
C THR A 234 -45.33 36.19 -0.66
N LEU A 235 -46.10 36.24 -1.77
CA LEU A 235 -45.81 35.39 -2.93
C LEU A 235 -44.42 35.65 -3.53
N LYS A 236 -43.92 36.87 -3.52
CA LYS A 236 -42.56 37.19 -3.93
C LYS A 236 -41.50 36.58 -3.01
N LEU A 237 -41.75 36.64 -1.69
CA LEU A 237 -40.89 36.03 -0.69
C LEU A 237 -40.82 34.50 -0.88
N ASP A 238 -41.96 33.86 -1.17
CA ASP A 238 -42.05 32.43 -1.44
C ASP A 238 -41.18 32.03 -2.66
N VAL A 239 -41.23 32.84 -3.75
CA VAL A 239 -40.32 32.59 -4.91
C VAL A 239 -38.87 32.71 -4.50
N MET A 240 -38.50 33.70 -3.69
CA MET A 240 -37.12 33.86 -3.23
C MET A 240 -36.67 32.68 -2.35
N ASN A 241 -37.54 32.24 -1.46
CA ASN A 241 -37.27 31.06 -0.60
C ASN A 241 -37.13 29.77 -1.44
N ALA A 242 -38.03 29.56 -2.42
CA ALA A 242 -37.96 28.43 -3.32
C ALA A 242 -36.63 28.41 -4.11
N ARG A 243 -36.18 29.57 -4.59
CA ARG A 243 -34.89 29.69 -5.29
C ARG A 243 -33.69 29.37 -4.38
N ASN A 244 -33.70 29.84 -3.14
CA ASN A 244 -32.67 29.50 -2.15
C ASN A 244 -32.65 28.01 -1.84
N THR A 245 -33.84 27.38 -1.73
CA THR A 245 -33.94 25.92 -1.53
C THR A 245 -33.38 25.15 -2.72
N LEU A 246 -33.66 25.60 -3.95
CA LEU A 246 -33.09 24.99 -5.16
C LEU A 246 -31.54 25.09 -5.18
N GLN A 247 -31.00 26.24 -4.83
CA GLN A 247 -29.54 26.44 -4.78
C GLN A 247 -28.89 25.54 -3.71
N ASN A 248 -29.55 25.37 -2.57
CA ASN A 248 -29.07 24.45 -1.52
C ASN A 248 -29.13 22.99 -2.01
N ALA A 249 -30.21 22.57 -2.66
CA ALA A 249 -30.38 21.23 -3.21
C ALA A 249 -29.35 20.96 -4.32
N GLU A 250 -29.08 21.91 -5.20
CA GLU A 250 -28.03 21.82 -6.22
C GLU A 250 -26.66 21.63 -5.59
N SER A 251 -26.35 22.37 -4.53
CA SER A 251 -25.09 22.25 -3.79
C SER A 251 -24.96 20.90 -3.10
N SER A 252 -26.08 20.35 -2.59
CA SER A 252 -26.13 19.02 -1.98
C SER A 252 -25.93 17.92 -3.00
N LEU A 253 -26.57 18.03 -4.16
CA LEU A 253 -26.40 17.10 -5.27
C LEU A 253 -24.93 17.06 -5.77
N LYS A 254 -24.31 18.23 -5.93
CA LYS A 254 -22.87 18.31 -6.32
C LYS A 254 -21.93 17.71 -5.28
N ARG A 255 -22.30 17.71 -4.01
CA ARG A 255 -21.50 17.06 -2.96
C ARG A 255 -21.71 15.55 -2.90
N ALA A 256 -22.88 15.08 -3.33
CA ALA A 256 -23.20 13.66 -3.37
C ALA A 256 -22.63 12.93 -4.61
N MET A 257 -22.30 13.69 -5.66
CA MET A 257 -21.60 13.21 -6.87
C MET A 257 -20.09 13.07 -6.61
#